data_937a6ef39c53416ea5616ff6f1611ca2
#
_entry.id   937a6ef39c53416ea5616ff6f1611ca2
#
_cell.length_a   1.000
_cell.length_b   1.000
_cell.length_c   1.000
_cell.angle_alpha   90.00
_cell.angle_beta   90.00
_cell.angle_gamma   90.00
#
_symmetry.space_group_name_H-M   'P 1'
#
loop_
_entity.id
_entity.type
_entity.pdbx_description
1 polymer ?
#
loop_
_entity_poly.entity_id
_entity_poly.type
_entity_poly.pdbx_seq_one_letter_code
_entity_poly.pdbx_strand_id
1 'polypeptide(L)'
;MKLFLAVLSDLIFLDTPSLFAQSLFSIKFENDEAGKFPAGWSSRDKENMGRVYSVRAEDGHRFLHADAQGISVQIGYEKTWNLKEFPILRWRWRALVFPEGSDERKKSGNDNVLSVYVVLGGWPIPSSLKYSWSDTLPAGTVFDSPLSGKTKIIVVRSGRSMAGKWVAEERNVLADYRSLFGMGEKNSSARGILILTDSDNTMTRSEGDYDDITVAAK
;
A
#
# COMPACT_ATOMS: atom_id res chain seq x y z
N MET A 1 -7.29 -14.81 -73.14
CA MET A 1 -7.89 -15.27 -71.84
C MET A 1 -6.78 -15.29 -70.83
N LYS A 2 -6.65 -14.22 -69.99
CA LYS A 2 -5.56 -14.11 -68.96
C LYS A 2 -6.15 -14.51 -67.60
N LEU A 3 -5.59 -15.53 -67.00
CA LEU A 3 -5.96 -16.05 -65.72
C LEU A 3 -5.29 -15.18 -64.62
N PHE A 4 -6.05 -14.47 -63.77
CA PHE A 4 -5.54 -13.78 -62.59
C PHE A 4 -5.56 -14.77 -61.43
N LEU A 5 -4.36 -15.11 -60.95
CA LEU A 5 -4.19 -15.86 -59.71
C LEU A 5 -4.23 -14.86 -58.55
N ALA A 6 -5.25 -14.92 -57.72
CA ALA A 6 -5.33 -14.16 -56.47
C ALA A 6 -4.57 -14.94 -55.38
N VAL A 7 -3.50 -14.37 -54.86
CA VAL A 7 -2.78 -14.87 -53.70
C VAL A 7 -3.47 -14.30 -52.47
N LEU A 8 -4.22 -15.14 -51.74
CA LEU A 8 -4.70 -14.81 -50.39
C LEU A 8 -3.49 -14.95 -49.46
N SER A 9 -3.04 -13.85 -48.89
CA SER A 9 -2.11 -13.85 -47.77
C SER A 9 -2.88 -13.91 -46.46
N ASP A 10 -2.90 -15.10 -45.84
CA ASP A 10 -3.40 -15.28 -44.48
C ASP A 10 -2.48 -14.49 -43.51
N LEU A 11 -2.96 -13.39 -42.98
CA LEU A 11 -2.34 -12.69 -41.85
C LEU A 11 -2.59 -13.54 -40.61
N ILE A 12 -1.59 -14.29 -40.17
CA ILE A 12 -1.59 -14.94 -38.86
C ILE A 12 -1.35 -13.84 -37.83
N PHE A 13 -2.43 -13.43 -37.15
CA PHE A 13 -2.33 -12.64 -35.92
C PHE A 13 -1.77 -13.56 -34.84
N LEU A 14 -0.49 -13.44 -34.54
CA LEU A 14 0.09 -14.01 -33.34
C LEU A 14 -0.43 -13.21 -32.16
N ASP A 15 -1.44 -13.74 -31.49
CA ASP A 15 -1.85 -13.30 -30.15
C ASP A 15 -0.64 -13.46 -29.21
N THR A 16 0.07 -12.37 -28.96
CA THR A 16 1.06 -12.33 -27.88
C THR A 16 0.31 -12.41 -26.56
N PRO A 17 0.48 -13.45 -25.74
CA PRO A 17 -0.14 -13.48 -24.43
C PRO A 17 0.37 -12.27 -23.65
N SER A 18 -0.53 -11.41 -23.26
CA SER A 18 -0.25 -10.33 -22.32
C SER A 18 0.27 -10.98 -21.03
N LEU A 19 1.56 -10.82 -20.76
CA LEU A 19 2.19 -11.26 -19.51
C LEU A 19 1.68 -10.36 -18.38
N PHE A 20 0.43 -10.54 -17.97
CA PHE A 20 -0.01 -10.00 -16.69
C PHE A 20 0.71 -10.81 -15.61
N ALA A 21 1.56 -10.15 -14.84
CA ALA A 21 2.22 -10.77 -13.71
C ALA A 21 1.16 -11.46 -12.83
N GLN A 22 1.33 -12.75 -12.58
CA GLN A 22 0.39 -13.54 -11.80
C GLN A 22 0.22 -12.93 -10.42
N SER A 23 -1.00 -12.51 -10.09
CA SER A 23 -1.33 -12.04 -8.75
C SER A 23 -1.53 -13.24 -7.81
N LEU A 24 -0.92 -13.17 -6.60
CA LEU A 24 -1.17 -14.14 -5.55
C LEU A 24 -2.52 -13.86 -4.87
N PHE A 25 -2.77 -12.61 -4.55
CA PHE A 25 -4.03 -12.13 -4.00
C PHE A 25 -4.20 -10.64 -4.26
N SER A 26 -5.46 -10.19 -4.23
CA SER A 26 -5.84 -8.77 -4.27
C SER A 26 -6.86 -8.50 -3.17
N ILE A 27 -6.67 -7.40 -2.47
CA ILE A 27 -7.61 -6.88 -1.49
C ILE A 27 -8.35 -5.73 -2.15
N LYS A 28 -9.65 -5.93 -2.30
CA LYS A 28 -10.60 -4.97 -2.85
C LYS A 28 -11.78 -4.88 -1.91
N PHE A 29 -12.45 -3.74 -1.88
CA PHE A 29 -13.54 -3.48 -0.95
C PHE A 29 -14.92 -3.59 -1.57
N GLU A 30 -15.00 -4.07 -2.82
CA GLU A 30 -16.23 -4.14 -3.62
C GLU A 30 -17.35 -4.97 -2.99
N ASN A 31 -17.00 -5.99 -2.20
CA ASN A 31 -17.95 -6.87 -1.54
C ASN A 31 -18.26 -6.47 -0.09
N ASP A 32 -17.58 -5.42 0.42
CA ASP A 32 -17.79 -4.94 1.78
C ASP A 32 -18.98 -3.98 1.86
N GLU A 33 -19.62 -3.90 3.02
CA GLU A 33 -20.77 -3.02 3.24
C GLU A 33 -20.30 -1.57 3.44
N ALA A 34 -20.84 -0.64 2.66
CA ALA A 34 -20.54 0.77 2.79
C ALA A 34 -20.94 1.32 4.17
N GLY A 35 -20.08 2.13 4.77
CA GLY A 35 -20.24 2.67 6.12
C GLY A 35 -19.76 1.72 7.23
N LYS A 36 -19.31 0.51 6.91
CA LYS A 36 -18.81 -0.46 7.90
C LYS A 36 -17.29 -0.60 7.82
N PHE A 37 -16.70 -1.14 8.89
CA PHE A 37 -15.32 -1.57 8.90
C PHE A 37 -15.14 -2.79 7.97
N PRO A 38 -14.07 -2.86 7.16
CA PRO A 38 -13.92 -3.89 6.11
C PRO A 38 -13.69 -5.28 6.70
N ALA A 39 -14.20 -6.29 6.03
CA ALA A 39 -14.00 -7.69 6.39
C ALA A 39 -12.54 -8.13 6.21
N GLY A 40 -12.07 -9.05 7.05
CA GLY A 40 -10.71 -9.59 6.99
C GLY A 40 -9.62 -8.67 7.58
N TRP A 41 -9.93 -7.43 7.92
CA TRP A 41 -9.04 -6.53 8.62
C TRP A 41 -9.25 -6.59 10.15
N SER A 42 -8.22 -6.25 10.89
CA SER A 42 -8.26 -6.22 12.34
C SER A 42 -7.36 -5.12 12.91
N SER A 43 -7.59 -4.74 14.16
CA SER A 43 -6.74 -3.83 14.92
C SER A 43 -6.54 -4.33 16.33
N ARG A 44 -5.44 -3.90 16.97
CA ARG A 44 -5.27 -4.01 18.43
C ARG A 44 -6.21 -3.05 19.16
N ASP A 45 -6.47 -1.88 18.56
CA ASP A 45 -7.45 -0.90 19.04
C ASP A 45 -8.82 -1.18 18.40
N LYS A 46 -9.53 -2.17 18.97
CA LYS A 46 -10.85 -2.59 18.50
C LYS A 46 -11.95 -1.55 18.71
N GLU A 47 -11.76 -0.67 19.69
CA GLU A 47 -12.73 0.37 20.02
C GLU A 47 -12.74 1.48 18.97
N ASN A 48 -11.55 1.88 18.49
CA ASN A 48 -11.40 3.04 17.63
C ASN A 48 -11.26 2.69 16.14
N MET A 49 -11.01 1.42 15.77
CA MET A 49 -10.79 1.07 14.36
C MET A 49 -11.95 1.48 13.45
N GLY A 50 -13.21 1.25 13.88
CA GLY A 50 -14.40 1.63 13.11
C GLY A 50 -14.73 3.12 13.14
N ARG A 51 -14.06 3.92 14.01
CA ARG A 51 -14.15 5.39 14.00
C ARG A 51 -13.24 6.00 12.96
N VAL A 52 -12.08 5.38 12.73
CA VAL A 52 -11.07 5.86 11.76
C VAL A 52 -11.33 5.28 10.39
N TYR A 53 -11.68 3.99 10.29
CA TYR A 53 -11.78 3.29 9.02
C TYR A 53 -13.19 2.82 8.71
N SER A 54 -13.64 3.09 7.48
CA SER A 54 -14.91 2.57 6.95
C SER A 54 -14.83 2.40 5.43
N VAL A 55 -15.62 1.50 4.89
CA VAL A 55 -15.78 1.39 3.44
C VAL A 55 -16.64 2.53 2.94
N ARG A 56 -16.21 3.21 1.89
CA ARG A 56 -17.01 4.21 1.15
C ARG A 56 -17.30 3.73 -0.26
N ALA A 57 -18.36 4.26 -0.84
CA ALA A 57 -18.73 4.04 -2.24
C ALA A 57 -18.80 5.38 -2.98
N GLU A 58 -18.20 5.45 -4.16
CA GLU A 58 -18.20 6.59 -5.06
C GLU A 58 -18.27 6.06 -6.50
N ASP A 59 -19.23 6.53 -7.29
CA ASP A 59 -19.43 6.14 -8.70
C ASP A 59 -19.51 4.61 -8.94
N GLY A 60 -20.13 3.89 -7.99
CA GLY A 60 -20.30 2.43 -8.06
C GLY A 60 -19.06 1.63 -7.66
N HIS A 61 -18.00 2.28 -7.25
CA HIS A 61 -16.74 1.70 -6.79
C HIS A 61 -16.60 1.83 -5.26
N ARG A 62 -16.07 0.80 -4.59
CA ARG A 62 -15.88 0.80 -3.14
C ARG A 62 -14.40 0.77 -2.79
N PHE A 63 -14.04 1.50 -1.75
CA PHE A 63 -12.68 1.63 -1.26
C PHE A 63 -12.66 1.81 0.26
N LEU A 64 -11.51 1.63 0.89
CA LEU A 64 -11.30 1.90 2.29
C LEU A 64 -11.04 3.39 2.49
N HIS A 65 -11.86 4.05 3.28
CA HIS A 65 -11.69 5.41 3.74
C HIS A 65 -11.11 5.44 5.14
N ALA A 66 -10.20 6.38 5.40
CA ALA A 66 -9.60 6.66 6.70
C ALA A 66 -9.75 8.14 7.05
N ASP A 67 -10.22 8.44 8.27
CA ASP A 67 -10.31 9.79 8.83
C ASP A 67 -9.83 9.76 10.28
N ALA A 68 -8.60 10.19 10.50
CA ALA A 68 -7.95 10.26 11.80
C ALA A 68 -7.94 11.70 12.32
N GLN A 69 -8.54 11.94 13.47
CA GLN A 69 -8.64 13.26 14.11
C GLN A 69 -8.01 13.20 15.50
N GLY A 70 -6.72 13.58 15.60
CA GLY A 70 -5.93 13.51 16.84
C GLY A 70 -5.75 12.07 17.34
N ILE A 71 -5.74 11.09 16.47
CA ILE A 71 -5.71 9.66 16.80
C ILE A 71 -4.81 8.89 15.83
N SER A 72 -4.26 7.77 16.32
CA SER A 72 -3.49 6.81 15.54
C SER A 72 -4.08 5.41 15.73
N VAL A 73 -4.65 4.83 14.67
CA VAL A 73 -5.17 3.46 14.70
C VAL A 73 -4.62 2.69 13.51
N GLN A 74 -3.78 1.71 13.79
CA GLN A 74 -3.26 0.82 12.75
C GLN A 74 -4.19 -0.37 12.55
N ILE A 75 -4.50 -0.70 11.30
CA ILE A 75 -5.24 -1.89 10.93
C ILE A 75 -4.39 -2.84 10.11
N GLY A 76 -4.66 -4.15 10.19
CA GLY A 76 -3.88 -5.19 9.55
C GLY A 76 -4.72 -6.23 8.82
N TYR A 77 -4.20 -6.68 7.69
CA TYR A 77 -4.68 -7.84 6.94
C TYR A 77 -3.63 -8.95 7.02
N GLU A 78 -3.95 -10.03 7.74
CA GLU A 78 -3.02 -11.14 7.96
C GLU A 78 -3.02 -12.10 6.76
N LYS A 79 -1.89 -12.18 6.08
CA LYS A 79 -1.65 -13.12 4.99
C LYS A 79 -0.15 -13.37 4.87
N THR A 80 0.26 -14.63 4.91
CA THR A 80 1.67 -15.01 4.73
C THR A 80 1.95 -15.32 3.26
N TRP A 81 3.08 -14.80 2.74
CA TRP A 81 3.57 -15.15 1.40
C TRP A 81 5.09 -15.12 1.29
N ASN A 82 5.61 -15.75 0.23
CA ASN A 82 7.03 -15.80 -0.08
C ASN A 82 7.40 -14.65 -1.02
N LEU A 83 8.24 -13.73 -0.55
CA LEU A 83 8.70 -12.58 -1.34
C LEU A 83 9.60 -12.96 -2.53
N LYS A 84 10.21 -14.16 -2.54
CA LYS A 84 10.99 -14.63 -3.70
C LYS A 84 10.09 -14.94 -4.89
N GLU A 85 8.89 -15.42 -4.64
CA GLU A 85 7.90 -15.77 -5.66
C GLU A 85 7.01 -14.59 -6.01
N PHE A 86 6.59 -13.82 -4.99
CA PHE A 86 5.68 -12.69 -5.14
C PHE A 86 6.25 -11.42 -4.50
N PRO A 87 7.27 -10.81 -5.14
CA PRO A 87 7.96 -9.65 -4.59
C PRO A 87 7.24 -8.32 -4.79
N ILE A 88 6.25 -8.26 -5.67
CA ILE A 88 5.63 -7.00 -6.09
C ILE A 88 4.40 -6.72 -5.24
N LEU A 89 4.38 -5.53 -4.66
CA LEU A 89 3.21 -4.95 -4.00
C LEU A 89 2.74 -3.77 -4.83
N ARG A 90 1.45 -3.76 -5.19
CA ARG A 90 0.75 -2.66 -5.86
C ARG A 90 -0.39 -2.20 -4.98
N TRP A 91 -0.69 -0.89 -5.01
CA TRP A 91 -1.88 -0.34 -4.37
C TRP A 91 -2.25 0.97 -5.02
N ARG A 92 -3.48 1.42 -4.78
CA ARG A 92 -3.90 2.79 -5.06
C ARG A 92 -4.26 3.47 -3.75
N TRP A 93 -4.03 4.76 -3.70
CA TRP A 93 -4.42 5.62 -2.61
C TRP A 93 -4.76 7.02 -3.07
N ARG A 94 -5.49 7.75 -2.24
CA ARG A 94 -5.89 9.13 -2.49
C ARG A 94 -5.78 9.92 -1.18
N ALA A 95 -4.82 10.82 -1.06
CA ALA A 95 -4.68 11.71 0.09
C ALA A 95 -5.66 12.87 -0.03
N LEU A 96 -6.40 13.17 1.04
CA LEU A 96 -7.40 14.22 1.09
C LEU A 96 -6.99 15.35 2.03
N VAL A 97 -6.65 15.03 3.30
CA VAL A 97 -6.21 15.98 4.31
C VAL A 97 -4.88 15.52 4.88
N PHE A 98 -3.89 16.40 4.87
CA PHE A 98 -2.55 16.12 5.42
C PHE A 98 -2.44 16.63 6.86
N PRO A 99 -1.77 15.87 7.76
CA PRO A 99 -1.55 16.31 9.12
C PRO A 99 -0.63 17.54 9.13
N GLU A 100 -1.11 18.63 9.69
CA GLU A 100 -0.38 19.90 9.70
C GLU A 100 0.83 19.81 10.64
N GLY A 101 1.99 20.27 10.16
CA GLY A 101 3.22 20.30 10.95
C GLY A 101 3.91 18.93 11.11
N SER A 102 3.50 17.90 10.36
CA SER A 102 4.12 16.58 10.42
C SER A 102 5.56 16.58 9.89
N ASP A 103 6.41 15.81 10.55
CA ASP A 103 7.75 15.40 10.11
C ASP A 103 8.00 14.00 10.66
N GLU A 104 7.83 13.00 9.82
CA GLU A 104 7.85 11.58 10.21
C GLU A 104 9.21 11.12 10.76
N ARG A 105 10.26 11.93 10.65
CA ARG A 105 11.59 11.69 11.25
C ARG A 105 11.64 11.99 12.75
N LYS A 106 10.64 12.72 13.27
CA LYS A 106 10.56 13.15 14.67
C LYS A 106 9.43 12.43 15.39
N LYS A 107 9.67 12.00 16.63
CA LYS A 107 8.59 11.37 17.44
C LYS A 107 7.37 12.28 17.62
N SER A 108 7.59 13.58 17.81
CA SER A 108 6.52 14.56 18.05
C SER A 108 5.77 14.99 16.79
N GLY A 109 6.16 14.54 15.62
CA GLY A 109 5.51 14.85 14.34
C GLY A 109 5.41 13.64 13.44
N ASN A 110 5.45 12.42 14.00
CA ASN A 110 5.48 11.17 13.25
C ASN A 110 4.09 10.78 12.70
N ASP A 111 3.38 11.77 12.19
CA ASP A 111 2.10 11.59 11.53
C ASP A 111 2.26 11.60 10.01
N ASN A 112 1.41 10.86 9.33
CA ASN A 112 1.39 10.83 7.87
C ASN A 112 -0.01 10.58 7.34
N VAL A 113 -0.28 11.16 6.17
CA VAL A 113 -1.63 11.07 5.60
C VAL A 113 -1.98 9.64 5.23
N LEU A 114 -1.07 8.91 4.59
CA LEU A 114 -1.29 7.54 4.14
C LEU A 114 -0.02 6.72 4.27
N SER A 115 -0.13 5.52 4.79
CA SER A 115 0.96 4.54 4.76
C SER A 115 0.48 3.10 4.62
N VAL A 116 1.25 2.34 3.85
CA VAL A 116 1.10 0.90 3.67
C VAL A 116 2.36 0.22 4.18
N TYR A 117 2.20 -0.80 5.02
CA TYR A 117 3.32 -1.56 5.56
C TYR A 117 3.29 -2.99 5.05
N VAL A 118 4.47 -3.57 4.92
CA VAL A 118 4.65 -5.02 4.83
C VAL A 118 5.37 -5.50 6.07
N VAL A 119 4.74 -6.41 6.81
CA VAL A 119 5.33 -7.06 7.99
C VAL A 119 6.20 -8.21 7.52
N LEU A 120 7.46 -8.24 7.94
CA LEU A 120 8.51 -9.10 7.42
C LEU A 120 9.14 -9.96 8.51
N GLY A 121 9.53 -11.17 8.13
CA GLY A 121 10.34 -12.05 8.97
C GLY A 121 9.55 -12.73 10.08
N GLY A 122 10.31 -13.32 11.02
CA GLY A 122 9.81 -14.21 12.03
C GLY A 122 9.83 -13.68 13.45
N TRP A 123 9.47 -14.61 14.36
CA TRP A 123 9.54 -14.45 15.80
C TRP A 123 11.00 -14.22 16.27
N PRO A 124 11.27 -13.44 17.38
CA PRO A 124 10.24 -12.85 18.25
C PRO A 124 9.73 -11.46 17.83
N ILE A 125 10.50 -10.70 17.04
CA ILE A 125 10.14 -9.33 16.68
C ILE A 125 10.21 -9.20 15.16
N PRO A 126 9.07 -9.06 14.46
CA PRO A 126 9.06 -8.82 13.03
C PRO A 126 9.67 -7.46 12.70
N SER A 127 10.25 -7.38 11.51
CA SER A 127 10.62 -6.10 10.89
C SER A 127 9.47 -5.62 10.00
N SER A 128 9.47 -4.35 9.61
CA SER A 128 8.51 -3.85 8.62
C SER A 128 9.12 -2.82 7.69
N LEU A 129 8.64 -2.83 6.45
CA LEU A 129 8.80 -1.72 5.51
C LEU A 129 7.51 -0.89 5.58
N LYS A 130 7.65 0.42 5.77
CA LYS A 130 6.57 1.39 5.70
C LYS A 130 6.75 2.22 4.43
N TYR A 131 5.79 2.17 3.53
CA TYR A 131 5.69 3.06 2.39
C TYR A 131 4.75 4.21 2.76
N SER A 132 5.24 5.45 2.72
CA SER A 132 4.46 6.61 3.16
C SER A 132 4.25 7.63 2.04
N TRP A 133 3.11 8.30 2.11
CA TRP A 133 2.89 9.58 1.45
C TRP A 133 3.12 10.69 2.47
N SER A 134 4.23 11.40 2.33
CA SER A 134 4.62 12.49 3.23
C SER A 134 4.14 13.84 2.72
N ASP A 135 3.80 14.75 3.62
CA ASP A 135 3.51 16.14 3.25
C ASP A 135 4.79 16.89 2.85
N THR A 136 5.88 16.68 3.59
CA THR A 136 7.08 17.54 3.52
C THR A 136 8.34 16.83 3.03
N LEU A 137 8.49 15.53 3.31
CA LEU A 137 9.71 14.80 2.95
C LEU A 137 9.73 14.43 1.47
N PRO A 138 10.85 14.62 0.75
CA PRO A 138 10.96 14.25 -0.65
C PRO A 138 10.71 12.76 -0.91
N ALA A 139 10.07 12.43 -2.02
CA ALA A 139 9.98 11.05 -2.49
C ALA A 139 11.38 10.45 -2.68
N GLY A 140 11.57 9.17 -2.30
CA GLY A 140 12.86 8.51 -2.25
C GLY A 140 13.61 8.67 -0.92
N THR A 141 13.14 9.51 0.01
CA THR A 141 13.72 9.61 1.36
C THR A 141 13.54 8.27 2.10
N VAL A 142 14.62 7.79 2.73
CA VAL A 142 14.63 6.54 3.51
C VAL A 142 15.23 6.83 4.88
N PHE A 143 14.57 6.33 5.93
CA PHE A 143 15.04 6.48 7.31
C PHE A 143 14.45 5.42 8.24
N ASP A 144 15.04 5.31 9.43
CA ASP A 144 14.52 4.45 10.49
C ASP A 144 13.35 5.14 11.19
N SER A 145 12.30 4.38 11.47
CA SER A 145 11.19 4.90 12.27
C SER A 145 11.69 5.41 13.63
N PRO A 146 11.35 6.64 14.02
CA PRO A 146 11.71 7.16 15.34
C PRO A 146 11.05 6.42 16.50
N LEU A 147 10.02 5.60 16.20
CA LEU A 147 9.28 4.79 17.17
C LEU A 147 9.77 3.34 17.25
N SER A 148 10.44 2.84 16.20
CA SER A 148 10.89 1.44 16.15
C SER A 148 12.07 1.26 15.20
N GLY A 149 13.22 0.87 15.73
CA GLY A 149 14.40 0.51 14.91
C GLY A 149 14.20 -0.73 14.02
N LYS A 150 13.04 -1.40 14.10
CA LYS A 150 12.66 -2.53 13.25
C LYS A 150 11.80 -2.13 12.05
N THR A 151 11.45 -0.86 11.93
CA THR A 151 10.68 -0.32 10.81
C THR A 151 11.53 0.62 9.99
N LYS A 152 11.69 0.33 8.72
CA LYS A 152 12.30 1.24 7.73
C LYS A 152 11.18 1.95 6.98
N ILE A 153 11.28 3.27 6.88
CA ILE A 153 10.31 4.12 6.19
C ILE A 153 10.88 4.52 4.84
N ILE A 154 10.09 4.38 3.79
CA ILE A 154 10.38 4.83 2.44
C ILE A 154 9.27 5.80 2.05
N VAL A 155 9.60 7.04 1.82
CA VAL A 155 8.67 8.02 1.26
C VAL A 155 8.52 7.71 -0.23
N VAL A 156 7.37 7.20 -0.64
CA VAL A 156 7.10 6.88 -2.06
C VAL A 156 6.42 8.03 -2.78
N ARG A 157 5.72 8.89 -2.02
CA ARG A 157 5.07 10.09 -2.55
C ARG A 157 5.24 11.27 -1.60
N SER A 158 5.29 12.48 -2.20
CA SER A 158 5.57 13.71 -1.44
C SER A 158 4.64 14.86 -1.87
N GLY A 159 4.22 15.63 -0.88
CA GLY A 159 3.52 16.89 -1.06
C GLY A 159 2.07 16.75 -1.53
N ARG A 160 1.43 17.89 -1.71
CA ARG A 160 -0.03 18.01 -1.92
C ARG A 160 -0.46 18.15 -3.38
N SER A 161 0.48 18.11 -4.35
CA SER A 161 0.17 18.33 -5.78
C SER A 161 -0.79 17.32 -6.38
N MET A 162 -0.85 16.13 -5.79
CA MET A 162 -1.77 15.04 -6.19
C MET A 162 -2.90 14.81 -5.18
N ALA A 163 -3.10 15.72 -4.21
CA ALA A 163 -4.21 15.63 -3.25
C ALA A 163 -5.56 15.55 -4.00
N GLY A 164 -6.47 14.73 -3.49
CA GLY A 164 -7.77 14.47 -4.10
C GLY A 164 -7.76 13.56 -5.34
N LYS A 165 -6.60 13.09 -5.80
CA LYS A 165 -6.49 12.21 -6.96
C LYS A 165 -6.06 10.81 -6.55
N TRP A 166 -6.65 9.80 -7.17
CA TRP A 166 -6.19 8.42 -7.06
C TRP A 166 -4.81 8.26 -7.71
N VAL A 167 -3.87 7.70 -6.97
CA VAL A 167 -2.50 7.45 -7.41
C VAL A 167 -2.17 5.99 -7.20
N ALA A 168 -1.60 5.35 -8.22
CA ALA A 168 -1.11 3.98 -8.14
C ALA A 168 0.37 3.96 -7.78
N GLU A 169 0.74 3.02 -6.93
CA GLU A 169 2.12 2.73 -6.55
C GLU A 169 2.46 1.26 -6.82
N GLU A 170 3.74 1.03 -7.11
CA GLU A 170 4.31 -0.31 -7.23
C GLU A 170 5.66 -0.36 -6.53
N ARG A 171 5.88 -1.40 -5.70
CA ARG A 171 7.17 -1.63 -5.04
C ARG A 171 7.61 -3.07 -5.17
N ASN A 172 8.91 -3.27 -5.39
CA ASN A 172 9.54 -4.57 -5.21
C ASN A 172 9.97 -4.71 -3.74
N VAL A 173 9.08 -5.28 -2.93
CA VAL A 173 9.26 -5.43 -1.48
C VAL A 173 10.52 -6.22 -1.14
N LEU A 174 10.86 -7.26 -1.93
CA LEU A 174 12.07 -8.05 -1.70
C LEU A 174 13.34 -7.22 -1.92
N ALA A 175 13.37 -6.40 -2.96
CA ALA A 175 14.49 -5.53 -3.25
C ALA A 175 14.68 -4.48 -2.15
N ASP A 176 13.61 -3.82 -1.72
CA ASP A 176 13.62 -2.86 -0.62
C ASP A 176 14.08 -3.52 0.69
N TYR A 177 13.56 -4.71 1.00
CA TYR A 177 13.93 -5.45 2.20
C TYR A 177 15.43 -5.80 2.23
N ARG A 178 15.97 -6.32 1.13
CA ARG A 178 17.39 -6.64 1.01
C ARG A 178 18.27 -5.41 1.15
N SER A 179 17.91 -4.33 0.48
CA SER A 179 18.66 -3.07 0.50
C SER A 179 18.75 -2.46 1.90
N LEU A 180 17.64 -2.47 2.64
CA LEU A 180 17.53 -1.70 3.89
C LEU A 180 17.85 -2.50 5.15
N PHE A 181 17.72 -3.80 5.12
CA PHE A 181 18.01 -4.65 6.28
C PHE A 181 19.28 -5.48 6.12
N GLY A 182 19.94 -5.44 4.96
CA GLY A 182 21.16 -6.22 4.69
C GLY A 182 20.95 -7.74 4.81
N MET A 183 19.69 -8.19 4.71
CA MET A 183 19.33 -9.57 4.98
C MET A 183 19.59 -10.44 3.76
N GLY A 184 20.40 -11.48 3.96
CA GLY A 184 20.51 -12.58 3.01
C GLY A 184 19.20 -13.35 2.85
N GLU A 185 19.19 -14.32 1.95
CA GLU A 185 17.99 -15.04 1.47
C GLU A 185 17.14 -15.80 2.50
N LYS A 186 17.60 -15.93 3.76
CA LYS A 186 16.99 -16.82 4.75
C LYS A 186 15.61 -16.40 5.27
N ASN A 187 15.23 -15.12 5.17
CA ASN A 187 13.96 -14.61 5.70
C ASN A 187 13.18 -13.80 4.64
N SER A 188 12.69 -14.47 3.62
CA SER A 188 11.88 -13.84 2.55
C SER A 188 10.37 -14.03 2.74
N SER A 189 9.91 -14.21 3.98
CA SER A 189 8.49 -14.34 4.29
C SER A 189 7.90 -13.01 4.72
N ALA A 190 6.84 -12.58 4.05
CA ALA A 190 5.95 -11.53 4.53
C ALA A 190 4.78 -12.18 5.30
N ARG A 191 4.22 -11.46 6.29
CA ARG A 191 3.19 -11.98 7.21
C ARG A 191 1.87 -11.23 7.12
N GLY A 192 1.86 -10.08 6.48
CA GLY A 192 0.66 -9.27 6.36
C GLY A 192 0.96 -7.87 5.87
N ILE A 193 -0.13 -7.16 5.62
CA ILE A 193 -0.15 -5.76 5.22
C ILE A 193 -0.80 -4.97 6.34
N LEU A 194 -0.19 -3.82 6.73
CA LEU A 194 -0.81 -2.89 7.65
C LEU A 194 -1.07 -1.57 6.93
N ILE A 195 -2.09 -0.87 7.39
CA ILE A 195 -2.44 0.48 6.93
C ILE A 195 -2.48 1.39 8.14
N LEU A 196 -1.98 2.61 7.97
CA LEU A 196 -2.02 3.64 8.98
C LEU A 196 -2.24 5.01 8.33
N THR A 197 -3.26 5.70 8.81
CA THR A 197 -3.51 7.13 8.66
C THR A 197 -3.57 7.69 10.07
N ASP A 198 -2.69 8.62 10.41
CA ASP A 198 -2.53 9.09 11.79
C ASP A 198 -2.29 10.59 11.91
N SER A 199 -2.69 11.15 13.07
CA SER A 199 -2.57 12.56 13.41
C SER A 199 -2.46 12.81 14.91
N ASP A 200 -2.07 11.78 15.70
CA ASP A 200 -2.03 11.83 17.16
C ASP A 200 -0.85 12.62 17.70
N ASN A 201 0.25 12.70 16.98
CA ASN A 201 1.43 13.44 17.41
C ASN A 201 1.29 14.95 17.16
N THR A 202 0.66 15.35 16.08
CA THR A 202 0.38 16.75 15.75
C THR A 202 -0.96 17.23 16.29
N MET A 203 -1.84 16.32 16.76
CA MET A 203 -3.19 16.60 17.22
C MET A 203 -4.05 17.31 16.16
N THR A 204 -3.81 17.01 14.89
CA THR A 204 -4.50 17.58 13.73
C THR A 204 -5.45 16.58 13.06
N ARG A 205 -5.58 16.59 11.74
CA ARG A 205 -6.40 15.66 10.98
C ARG A 205 -5.64 15.09 9.81
N SER A 206 -5.77 13.80 9.61
CA SER A 206 -5.34 13.08 8.40
C SER A 206 -6.52 12.38 7.77
N GLU A 207 -6.72 12.52 6.45
CA GLU A 207 -7.81 11.87 5.75
C GLU A 207 -7.35 11.37 4.40
N GLY A 208 -7.79 10.16 4.01
CA GLY A 208 -7.53 9.61 2.70
C GLY A 208 -8.12 8.24 2.48
N ASP A 209 -7.84 7.68 1.30
CA ASP A 209 -8.46 6.45 0.83
C ASP A 209 -7.39 5.46 0.35
N TYR A 210 -7.70 4.16 0.45
CA TYR A 210 -6.87 3.06 0.00
C TYR A 210 -7.68 2.06 -0.82
N ASP A 211 -7.07 1.51 -1.86
CA ASP A 211 -7.71 0.51 -2.70
C ASP A 211 -6.73 -0.33 -3.51
N ASP A 212 -7.25 -1.39 -4.17
CA ASP A 212 -6.55 -2.25 -5.13
C ASP A 212 -5.19 -2.79 -4.62
N ILE A 213 -5.12 -3.19 -3.34
CA ILE A 213 -3.88 -3.71 -2.78
C ILE A 213 -3.63 -5.11 -3.32
N THR A 214 -2.58 -5.29 -4.12
CA THR A 214 -2.29 -6.54 -4.83
C THR A 214 -0.86 -7.00 -4.60
N VAL A 215 -0.68 -8.28 -4.29
CA VAL A 215 0.62 -8.96 -4.25
C VAL A 215 0.76 -9.83 -5.48
N ALA A 216 1.88 -9.69 -6.20
CA ALA A 216 2.09 -10.35 -7.48
C ALA A 216 3.53 -10.86 -7.68
N ALA A 217 3.70 -11.79 -8.62
CA ALA A 217 4.99 -12.13 -9.22
C ALA A 217 5.55 -10.93 -10.02
N LYS A 218 6.79 -11.04 -10.46
CA LYS A 218 7.41 -10.06 -11.37
C LYS A 218 6.76 -10.10 -12.74
#